data_3eece05bdb276173c6bced0e707a2ec6
#
_entry.id   3eece05bdb276173c6bced0e707a2ec6
#
_cell.length_a   1.000
_cell.length_b   1.000
_cell.length_c   1.000
_cell.angle_alpha   90.00
_cell.angle_beta   90.00
_cell.angle_gamma   90.00
#
_symmetry.space_group_name_H-M   'P 1'
#
loop_
_entity.id
_entity.type
_entity.pdbx_description
1 polymer ?
#
loop_
_entity_poly.entity_id
_entity_poly.type
_entity_poly.pdbx_seq_one_letter_code
_entity_poly.pdbx_strand_id
1 'polypeptide(L)'
;MQKPNDPIWFNKDKTVVENNDTYQTIKTNTVTEINIGEQSPYKIMVCTPCHSDVSMHYCQAVLKFQQACWAKKIQCSFTLLKSSLVTQGRNLCVAEMLNHEDNYTHLLFIDSDIDFNSETIFKMLDFDKDVIGVPYPMKTLNWDKIWKRNTSKHSADDLAKSGFTFPVKVNNPDSITVDQGLIELTHAPTGCMLIKRNVFEKMIKEYPHLEIFQPTIINGDEVKKENMYNLFDTLHDPVTKRYFGEDFGFCQRWVDIGGKVYAYINDYITHVGEYSYCGRFKDDLE
;
A
#
# COMPACT_ATOMS: atom_id res chain seq x y z
N MET A 1 -2.87 32.17 -32.43
CA MET A 1 -1.80 31.99 -31.41
C MET A 1 -2.07 30.68 -30.69
N GLN A 2 -1.31 29.64 -30.96
CA GLN A 2 -1.41 28.35 -30.28
C GLN A 2 -0.93 28.48 -28.84
N LYS A 3 -1.66 27.89 -27.89
CA LYS A 3 -1.26 27.84 -26.50
C LYS A 3 -0.09 26.84 -26.34
N PRO A 4 0.92 27.11 -25.49
CA PRO A 4 2.18 26.37 -25.44
C PRO A 4 2.14 24.99 -24.76
N ASN A 5 1.01 24.39 -24.44
CA ASN A 5 0.93 23.20 -23.59
C ASN A 5 0.08 22.05 -24.12
N ASP A 6 -0.19 21.99 -25.44
CA ASP A 6 -0.85 20.80 -25.96
C ASP A 6 0.19 19.71 -26.30
N PRO A 7 0.08 18.50 -25.73
CA PRO A 7 0.99 17.39 -26.06
C PRO A 7 0.82 17.01 -27.55
N ILE A 8 1.93 16.91 -28.24
CA ILE A 8 2.03 16.72 -29.70
C ILE A 8 1.42 15.38 -30.20
N TRP A 9 1.00 14.50 -29.32
CA TRP A 9 0.60 13.11 -29.66
C TRP A 9 -0.88 12.85 -29.84
N PHE A 10 -1.76 13.79 -29.55
CA PHE A 10 -3.20 13.59 -29.65
C PHE A 10 -3.89 14.67 -30.47
N ASN A 11 -3.54 14.76 -31.75
CA ASN A 11 -4.36 15.53 -32.68
C ASN A 11 -5.14 14.54 -33.57
N LYS A 12 -6.38 14.25 -33.21
CA LYS A 12 -7.29 13.33 -33.92
C LYS A 12 -7.79 13.87 -35.27
N ASP A 13 -7.57 15.14 -35.57
CA ASP A 13 -8.15 15.81 -36.74
C ASP A 13 -7.11 16.62 -37.51
N LYS A 14 -6.10 15.97 -38.07
CA LYS A 14 -5.32 16.55 -39.15
C LYS A 14 -5.37 15.63 -40.36
N THR A 15 -6.30 15.93 -41.26
CA THR A 15 -6.19 15.56 -42.65
C THR A 15 -5.06 16.41 -43.26
N VAL A 16 -3.91 15.80 -43.44
CA VAL A 16 -2.84 16.39 -44.25
C VAL A 16 -3.19 16.09 -45.68
N VAL A 17 -3.63 17.11 -46.42
CA VAL A 17 -3.74 17.05 -47.86
C VAL A 17 -2.43 17.61 -48.40
N GLU A 18 -1.50 16.75 -48.74
CA GLU A 18 -0.37 17.12 -49.62
C GLU A 18 -0.62 16.53 -51.00
N ASN A 19 -0.78 17.45 -51.95
CA ASN A 19 -0.73 17.15 -53.36
C ASN A 19 0.73 16.95 -53.77
N ASN A 20 1.15 15.70 -53.91
CA ASN A 20 2.32 15.35 -54.72
C ASN A 20 2.14 13.95 -55.30
N ASP A 21 2.24 13.86 -56.64
CA ASP A 21 1.94 12.77 -57.52
C ASP A 21 2.79 11.49 -57.40
N THR A 22 3.33 11.19 -56.24
CA THR A 22 4.22 10.02 -56.06
C THR A 22 3.94 9.13 -54.84
N TYR A 23 2.88 9.38 -54.10
CA TYR A 23 2.55 8.50 -52.96
C TYR A 23 1.20 7.84 -53.12
N GLN A 24 1.17 6.53 -53.25
CA GLN A 24 -0.07 5.76 -53.18
C GLN A 24 -0.66 5.93 -51.77
N THR A 25 -1.85 6.50 -51.71
CA THR A 25 -2.62 6.61 -50.49
C THR A 25 -3.07 5.21 -50.08
N ILE A 26 -2.37 4.60 -49.10
CA ILE A 26 -2.86 3.41 -48.43
C ILE A 26 -4.00 3.86 -47.52
N LYS A 27 -5.24 3.70 -47.98
CA LYS A 27 -6.42 3.80 -47.12
C LYS A 27 -6.42 2.56 -46.20
N THR A 28 -5.81 2.63 -45.04
CA THR A 28 -6.06 1.68 -43.98
C THR A 28 -7.24 2.16 -43.15
N ASN A 29 -8.44 1.87 -43.62
CA ASN A 29 -9.66 1.87 -42.81
C ASN A 29 -9.78 0.56 -42.03
N THR A 30 -8.78 0.18 -41.31
CA THR A 30 -8.87 -0.83 -40.25
C THR A 30 -8.55 -0.14 -38.96
N VAL A 31 -9.57 0.36 -38.29
CA VAL A 31 -9.51 0.45 -36.83
C VAL A 31 -9.35 -0.98 -36.37
N THR A 32 -8.13 -1.40 -36.19
CA THR A 32 -7.86 -2.65 -35.48
C THR A 32 -8.32 -2.37 -34.06
N GLU A 33 -9.49 -2.84 -33.69
CA GLU A 33 -9.88 -2.96 -32.30
C GLU A 33 -8.80 -3.86 -31.69
N ILE A 34 -7.87 -3.26 -30.98
CA ILE A 34 -6.92 -4.00 -30.16
C ILE A 34 -7.79 -4.62 -29.07
N ASN A 35 -8.09 -5.89 -29.22
CA ASN A 35 -8.77 -6.67 -28.19
C ASN A 35 -7.81 -6.73 -26.97
N ILE A 36 -7.94 -5.76 -26.08
CA ILE A 36 -7.19 -5.66 -24.84
C ILE A 36 -7.74 -6.72 -23.88
N GLY A 37 -7.96 -7.94 -24.27
CA GLY A 37 -8.46 -9.04 -23.43
C GLY A 37 -9.09 -8.60 -22.10
N GLU A 38 -9.80 -9.45 -21.41
CA GLU A 38 -10.45 -9.10 -20.12
C GLU A 38 -9.48 -8.41 -19.16
N GLN A 39 -9.87 -7.23 -18.68
CA GLN A 39 -9.14 -6.53 -17.63
C GLN A 39 -9.33 -7.25 -16.30
N SER A 40 -8.33 -7.22 -15.44
CA SER A 40 -8.45 -7.71 -14.07
C SER A 40 -9.58 -6.96 -13.34
N PRO A 41 -10.35 -7.65 -12.47
CA PRO A 41 -11.32 -6.98 -11.62
C PRO A 41 -10.68 -6.07 -10.56
N TYR A 42 -9.37 -6.21 -10.35
CA TYR A 42 -8.64 -5.44 -9.35
C TYR A 42 -8.20 -4.08 -9.90
N LYS A 43 -8.47 -3.04 -9.11
CA LYS A 43 -7.98 -1.69 -9.33
C LYS A 43 -7.32 -1.22 -8.04
N ILE A 44 -6.02 -0.95 -8.08
CA ILE A 44 -5.21 -0.69 -6.89
C ILE A 44 -4.72 0.76 -6.89
N MET A 45 -5.02 1.51 -5.83
CA MET A 45 -4.34 2.77 -5.55
C MET A 45 -3.22 2.51 -4.55
N VAL A 46 -1.97 2.68 -4.98
CA VAL A 46 -0.79 2.64 -4.09
C VAL A 46 -0.58 4.01 -3.49
N CYS A 47 -0.62 4.08 -2.16
CA CYS A 47 -0.46 5.33 -1.43
C CYS A 47 0.76 5.28 -0.52
N THR A 48 1.58 6.33 -0.64
CA THR A 48 2.81 6.48 0.15
C THR A 48 2.82 7.85 0.81
N PRO A 49 2.30 7.97 2.04
CA PRO A 49 2.53 9.17 2.83
C PRO A 49 4.02 9.23 3.22
N CYS A 50 4.70 10.32 2.93
CA CYS A 50 6.10 10.52 3.23
C CYS A 50 6.34 11.93 3.79
N HIS A 51 7.38 12.07 4.63
CA HIS A 51 7.76 13.37 5.18
C HIS A 51 8.61 14.17 4.19
N SER A 52 9.66 13.56 3.65
CA SER A 52 10.64 14.22 2.76
C SER A 52 11.04 13.37 1.57
N ASP A 53 11.53 12.16 1.83
CA ASP A 53 12.25 11.36 0.85
C ASP A 53 11.66 9.96 0.69
N VAL A 54 11.96 9.35 -0.43
CA VAL A 54 11.68 7.93 -0.69
C VAL A 54 12.99 7.20 -0.91
N SER A 55 13.10 5.97 -0.40
CA SER A 55 14.31 5.18 -0.60
C SER A 55 14.44 4.72 -2.06
N MET A 56 15.66 4.53 -2.53
CA MET A 56 15.91 3.97 -3.87
C MET A 56 15.29 2.57 -4.02
N HIS A 57 15.31 1.78 -2.95
CA HIS A 57 14.71 0.44 -2.92
C HIS A 57 13.21 0.50 -3.13
N TYR A 58 12.51 1.42 -2.44
CA TYR A 58 11.09 1.70 -2.66
C TYR A 58 10.82 2.07 -4.12
N CYS A 59 11.59 3.01 -4.70
CA CYS A 59 11.42 3.41 -6.09
C CYS A 59 11.54 2.23 -7.05
N GLN A 60 12.53 1.37 -6.85
CA GLN A 60 12.71 0.17 -7.68
C GLN A 60 11.57 -0.83 -7.52
N ALA A 61 11.10 -1.06 -6.29
CA ALA A 61 9.99 -1.96 -6.00
C ALA A 61 8.69 -1.48 -6.66
N VAL A 62 8.37 -0.19 -6.54
CA VAL A 62 7.19 0.45 -7.16
C VAL A 62 7.22 0.35 -8.68
N LEU A 63 8.36 0.62 -9.32
CA LEU A 63 8.49 0.50 -10.79
C LEU A 63 8.31 -0.95 -11.27
N LYS A 64 8.87 -1.93 -10.54
CA LYS A 64 8.66 -3.36 -10.82
C LYS A 64 7.20 -3.74 -10.64
N PHE A 65 6.55 -3.24 -9.59
CA PHE A 65 5.14 -3.51 -9.32
C PHE A 65 4.24 -2.92 -10.41
N GLN A 66 4.51 -1.70 -10.88
CA GLN A 66 3.79 -1.10 -12.00
C GLN A 66 3.89 -1.96 -13.27
N GLN A 67 5.09 -2.42 -13.62
CA GLN A 67 5.29 -3.31 -14.76
C GLN A 67 4.55 -4.64 -14.61
N ALA A 68 4.57 -5.23 -13.40
CA ALA A 68 3.88 -6.47 -13.10
C ALA A 68 2.35 -6.31 -13.14
N CYS A 69 1.81 -5.21 -12.63
CA CYS A 69 0.39 -4.86 -12.75
C CYS A 69 -0.03 -4.74 -14.21
N TRP A 70 0.77 -4.06 -15.02
CA TRP A 70 0.49 -3.96 -16.45
C TRP A 70 0.46 -5.32 -17.13
N ALA A 71 1.46 -6.18 -16.86
CA ALA A 71 1.49 -7.54 -17.41
C ALA A 71 0.26 -8.38 -17.03
N LYS A 72 -0.28 -8.17 -15.83
CA LYS A 72 -1.49 -8.83 -15.31
C LYS A 72 -2.79 -8.07 -15.62
N LYS A 73 -2.73 -6.97 -16.37
CA LYS A 73 -3.87 -6.10 -16.69
C LYS A 73 -4.61 -5.55 -15.47
N ILE A 74 -3.90 -5.37 -14.38
CA ILE A 74 -4.38 -4.74 -13.15
C ILE A 74 -4.20 -3.23 -13.29
N GLN A 75 -5.29 -2.47 -13.16
CA GLN A 75 -5.20 -1.02 -13.11
C GLN A 75 -4.55 -0.60 -11.79
N CYS A 76 -3.47 0.19 -11.86
CA CYS A 76 -2.84 0.75 -10.68
C CYS A 76 -2.47 2.22 -10.85
N SER A 77 -2.61 2.99 -9.79
CA SER A 77 -2.09 4.36 -9.68
C SER A 77 -1.19 4.50 -8.47
N PHE A 78 -0.36 5.54 -8.46
CA PHE A 78 0.61 5.79 -7.40
C PHE A 78 0.45 7.22 -6.90
N THR A 79 0.15 7.36 -5.62
CA THR A 79 -0.01 8.65 -4.94
C THR A 79 1.07 8.77 -3.87
N LEU A 80 2.06 9.64 -4.13
CA LEU A 80 3.04 10.05 -3.14
C LEU A 80 2.57 11.35 -2.50
N LEU A 81 2.31 11.30 -1.22
CA LEU A 81 1.77 12.44 -0.48
C LEU A 81 2.78 12.94 0.55
N LYS A 82 3.25 14.17 0.35
CA LYS A 82 4.09 14.83 1.36
C LYS A 82 3.21 15.27 2.52
N SER A 83 3.45 14.72 3.71
CA SER A 83 2.73 15.04 4.92
C SER A 83 3.65 15.09 6.13
N SER A 84 3.49 16.10 6.98
CA SER A 84 4.21 16.21 8.25
C SER A 84 3.61 15.31 9.34
N LEU A 85 2.33 14.95 9.19
CA LEU A 85 1.60 14.06 10.09
C LEU A 85 1.18 12.81 9.32
N VAL A 86 1.72 11.66 9.68
CA VAL A 86 1.39 10.39 9.03
C VAL A 86 -0.10 10.06 9.13
N THR A 87 -0.74 10.35 10.27
CA THR A 87 -2.18 10.19 10.48
C THR A 87 -3.00 10.93 9.42
N GLN A 88 -2.71 12.23 9.22
CA GLN A 88 -3.35 13.04 8.20
C GLN A 88 -3.05 12.54 6.79
N GLY A 89 -1.79 12.16 6.51
CA GLY A 89 -1.39 11.62 5.22
C GLY A 89 -2.19 10.37 4.84
N ARG A 90 -2.36 9.42 5.77
CA ARG A 90 -3.15 8.21 5.52
C ARG A 90 -4.63 8.51 5.30
N ASN A 91 -5.22 9.42 6.11
CA ASN A 91 -6.62 9.83 5.92
C ASN A 91 -6.85 10.52 4.57
N LEU A 92 -5.92 11.34 4.11
CA LEU A 92 -5.96 11.95 2.78
C LEU A 92 -5.88 10.91 1.65
N CYS A 93 -5.05 9.88 1.79
CA CYS A 93 -4.98 8.77 0.83
C CYS A 93 -6.32 8.02 0.74
N VAL A 94 -6.99 7.79 1.87
CA VAL A 94 -8.33 7.18 1.88
C VAL A 94 -9.34 8.07 1.17
N ALA A 95 -9.38 9.36 1.49
CA ALA A 95 -10.26 10.32 0.82
C ALA A 95 -9.98 10.39 -0.69
N GLU A 96 -8.71 10.37 -1.12
CA GLU A 96 -8.34 10.32 -2.53
C GLU A 96 -8.92 9.09 -3.22
N MET A 97 -8.74 7.92 -2.63
CA MET A 97 -9.27 6.66 -3.18
C MET A 97 -10.79 6.68 -3.28
N LEU A 98 -11.49 7.17 -2.25
CA LEU A 98 -12.95 7.14 -2.19
C LEU A 98 -13.60 8.09 -3.21
N ASN A 99 -12.94 9.23 -3.49
CA ASN A 99 -13.43 10.27 -4.40
C ASN A 99 -12.95 10.07 -5.86
N HIS A 100 -12.04 9.13 -6.11
CA HIS A 100 -11.47 8.96 -7.44
C HIS A 100 -12.46 8.34 -8.43
N GLU A 101 -12.54 8.89 -9.64
CA GLU A 101 -13.46 8.45 -10.71
C GLU A 101 -13.25 7.01 -11.18
N ASP A 102 -12.03 6.48 -11.07
CA ASP A 102 -11.70 5.11 -11.43
C ASP A 102 -12.31 4.05 -10.50
N ASN A 103 -12.87 4.44 -9.35
CA ASN A 103 -13.47 3.53 -8.38
C ASN A 103 -12.52 2.37 -7.99
N TYR A 104 -11.35 2.71 -7.44
CA TYR A 104 -10.37 1.72 -6.98
C TYR A 104 -11.00 0.72 -6.01
N THR A 105 -10.68 -0.56 -6.21
CA THR A 105 -11.18 -1.66 -5.36
C THR A 105 -10.35 -1.85 -4.10
N HIS A 106 -9.06 -1.49 -4.16
CA HIS A 106 -8.10 -1.66 -3.07
C HIS A 106 -7.21 -0.43 -2.91
N LEU A 107 -6.93 -0.09 -1.66
CA LEU A 107 -5.85 0.81 -1.26
C LEU A 107 -4.67 -0.04 -0.79
N LEU A 108 -3.50 0.20 -1.35
CA LEU A 108 -2.25 -0.41 -0.90
C LEU A 108 -1.38 0.66 -0.28
N PHE A 109 -1.23 0.64 1.03
CA PHE A 109 -0.21 1.45 1.68
C PHE A 109 1.16 0.78 1.54
N ILE A 110 2.13 1.54 1.07
CA ILE A 110 3.55 1.21 1.10
C ILE A 110 4.30 2.41 1.66
N ASP A 111 4.99 2.25 2.78
CA ASP A 111 5.81 3.33 3.32
C ASP A 111 7.04 3.58 2.45
N SER A 112 7.54 4.81 2.45
CA SER A 112 8.58 5.32 1.54
C SER A 112 9.95 4.64 1.67
N ASP A 113 10.10 3.79 2.65
CA ASP A 113 11.32 3.04 3.00
C ASP A 113 11.12 1.52 3.04
N ILE A 114 10.03 1.04 2.42
CA ILE A 114 9.75 -0.39 2.27
C ILE A 114 10.14 -0.87 0.86
N ASP A 115 10.97 -1.92 0.81
CA ASP A 115 11.24 -2.70 -0.40
C ASP A 115 10.43 -4.00 -0.34
N PHE A 116 9.64 -4.24 -1.39
CA PHE A 116 8.70 -5.35 -1.45
C PHE A 116 8.73 -6.07 -2.80
N ASN A 117 8.26 -7.30 -2.82
CA ASN A 117 8.12 -8.08 -4.04
C ASN A 117 6.70 -7.94 -4.60
N SER A 118 6.57 -7.72 -5.90
CA SER A 118 5.27 -7.63 -6.60
C SER A 118 4.41 -8.89 -6.41
N GLU A 119 5.02 -10.08 -6.44
CA GLU A 119 4.29 -11.34 -6.25
C GLU A 119 3.68 -11.46 -4.85
N THR A 120 4.31 -10.86 -3.84
CA THR A 120 3.76 -10.78 -2.49
C THR A 120 2.43 -10.04 -2.48
N ILE A 121 2.34 -8.92 -3.19
CA ILE A 121 1.08 -8.15 -3.29
C ILE A 121 0.01 -8.94 -4.05
N PHE A 122 0.37 -9.67 -5.11
CA PHE A 122 -0.58 -10.50 -5.82
C PHE A 122 -1.11 -11.66 -4.97
N LYS A 123 -0.27 -12.29 -4.15
CA LYS A 123 -0.72 -13.28 -3.16
C LYS A 123 -1.69 -12.67 -2.14
N MET A 124 -1.45 -11.42 -1.70
CA MET A 124 -2.40 -10.72 -0.81
C MET A 124 -3.76 -10.51 -1.49
N LEU A 125 -3.80 -10.20 -2.78
CA LEU A 125 -5.05 -10.13 -3.55
C LEU A 125 -5.73 -11.50 -3.65
N ASP A 126 -4.98 -12.57 -3.91
CA ASP A 126 -5.50 -13.94 -4.05
C ASP A 126 -6.12 -14.47 -2.75
N PHE A 127 -5.61 -14.05 -1.59
CA PHE A 127 -6.21 -14.38 -0.29
C PHE A 127 -7.57 -13.71 -0.06
N ASP A 128 -7.90 -12.68 -0.81
CA ASP A 128 -9.19 -11.98 -0.79
C ASP A 128 -9.64 -11.52 0.61
N LYS A 129 -8.72 -11.09 1.46
CA LYS A 129 -9.04 -10.57 2.80
C LYS A 129 -9.36 -9.07 2.75
N ASP A 130 -10.25 -8.63 3.66
CA ASP A 130 -10.63 -7.22 3.76
C ASP A 130 -9.45 -6.33 4.13
N VAL A 131 -8.66 -6.76 5.12
CA VAL A 131 -7.42 -6.10 5.57
C VAL A 131 -6.34 -7.15 5.68
N ILE A 132 -5.27 -7.00 4.91
CA ILE A 132 -4.11 -7.90 4.94
C ILE A 132 -2.82 -7.10 4.81
N GLY A 133 -1.83 -7.38 5.66
CA GLY A 133 -0.52 -6.76 5.63
C GLY A 133 0.61 -7.76 5.48
N VAL A 134 1.81 -7.25 5.21
CA VAL A 134 3.06 -7.99 5.35
C VAL A 134 3.85 -7.36 6.48
N PRO A 135 4.01 -8.04 7.61
CA PRO A 135 4.83 -7.52 8.70
C PRO A 135 6.28 -7.36 8.25
N TYR A 136 6.85 -6.22 8.54
CA TYR A 136 8.25 -5.90 8.28
C TYR A 136 9.02 -5.69 9.58
N PRO A 137 10.34 -5.95 9.61
CA PRO A 137 11.14 -5.77 10.80
C PRO A 137 11.22 -4.31 11.22
N MET A 138 11.21 -4.05 12.52
CA MET A 138 11.57 -2.73 13.06
C MET A 138 13.04 -2.42 12.76
N LYS A 139 13.38 -1.14 12.63
CA LYS A 139 14.78 -0.67 12.41
C LYS A 139 15.62 -0.78 13.68
N THR A 140 15.57 -1.95 14.32
CA THR A 140 16.32 -2.26 15.54
C THR A 140 16.76 -3.72 15.52
N LEU A 141 17.90 -4.00 16.14
CA LEU A 141 18.39 -5.36 16.37
C LEU A 141 18.35 -5.67 17.88
N ASN A 142 17.68 -6.75 18.22
CA ASN A 142 17.66 -7.27 19.58
C ASN A 142 18.82 -8.26 19.78
N TRP A 143 19.93 -7.76 20.29
CA TRP A 143 21.14 -8.56 20.53
C TRP A 143 20.95 -9.69 21.55
N ASP A 144 20.09 -9.49 22.57
CA ASP A 144 19.76 -10.54 23.52
C ASP A 144 19.02 -11.70 22.87
N LYS A 145 18.14 -11.40 21.92
CA LYS A 145 17.42 -12.41 21.13
C LYS A 145 18.39 -13.18 20.24
N ILE A 146 19.32 -12.48 19.57
CA ILE A 146 20.39 -13.09 18.75
C ILE A 146 21.23 -14.01 19.62
N TRP A 147 21.67 -13.54 20.80
CA TRP A 147 22.51 -14.31 21.69
C TRP A 147 21.82 -15.58 22.19
N LYS A 148 20.55 -15.51 22.57
CA LYS A 148 19.76 -16.66 23.03
C LYS A 148 19.55 -17.72 21.96
N ARG A 149 19.46 -17.30 20.68
CA ARG A 149 19.30 -18.20 19.52
C ARG A 149 20.64 -18.68 18.93
N ASN A 150 21.77 -18.18 19.43
CA ASN A 150 23.09 -18.57 18.94
C ASN A 150 23.38 -20.04 19.25
N THR A 151 23.30 -20.86 18.22
CA THR A 151 23.68 -22.27 18.26
C THR A 151 24.68 -22.55 17.13
N SER A 152 25.47 -23.60 17.27
CA SER A 152 26.45 -24.00 16.24
C SER A 152 25.82 -24.42 14.89
N LYS A 153 24.49 -24.43 14.80
CA LYS A 153 23.74 -24.82 13.59
C LYS A 153 23.29 -23.61 12.74
N HIS A 154 23.43 -22.37 13.23
CA HIS A 154 23.00 -21.18 12.52
C HIS A 154 24.15 -20.50 11.79
N SER A 155 23.89 -20.04 10.56
CA SER A 155 24.81 -19.15 9.85
C SER A 155 24.79 -17.75 10.48
N ALA A 156 25.77 -16.91 10.16
CA ALA A 156 25.78 -15.51 10.59
C ALA A 156 24.55 -14.73 10.10
N ASP A 157 24.05 -15.07 8.90
CA ASP A 157 22.86 -14.48 8.32
C ASP A 157 21.57 -14.88 9.06
N ASP A 158 21.43 -16.16 9.43
CA ASP A 158 20.32 -16.64 10.25
C ASP A 158 20.31 -15.96 11.63
N LEU A 159 21.48 -15.78 12.24
CA LEU A 159 21.61 -15.11 13.51
C LEU A 159 21.20 -13.64 13.42
N ALA A 160 21.63 -12.92 12.37
CA ALA A 160 21.23 -11.53 12.16
C ALA A 160 19.70 -11.40 12.01
N LYS A 161 19.07 -12.28 11.20
CA LYS A 161 17.62 -12.32 11.02
C LYS A 161 16.87 -12.65 12.29
N SER A 162 17.43 -13.48 13.18
CA SER A 162 16.81 -13.83 14.45
C SER A 162 16.69 -12.67 15.43
N GLY A 163 17.41 -11.58 15.22
CA GLY A 163 17.37 -10.38 16.06
C GLY A 163 16.26 -9.40 15.72
N PHE A 164 15.50 -9.63 14.66
CA PHE A 164 14.44 -8.70 14.29
C PHE A 164 13.20 -8.83 15.18
N THR A 165 12.51 -7.70 15.34
CA THR A 165 11.23 -7.61 16.04
C THR A 165 10.22 -7.04 15.05
N PHE A 166 9.02 -7.62 15.02
CA PHE A 166 7.95 -7.23 14.13
C PHE A 166 6.82 -6.55 14.90
N PRO A 167 6.30 -5.38 14.44
CA PRO A 167 5.25 -4.64 15.12
C PRO A 167 3.86 -5.23 14.82
N VAL A 168 3.56 -6.40 15.39
CA VAL A 168 2.27 -7.09 15.22
C VAL A 168 1.68 -7.48 16.56
N LYS A 169 0.35 -7.64 16.62
CA LYS A 169 -0.34 -8.25 17.75
C LYS A 169 -1.25 -9.38 17.27
N VAL A 170 -1.11 -10.52 17.92
CA VAL A 170 -1.96 -11.71 17.74
C VAL A 170 -3.00 -11.78 18.84
N ASN A 171 -4.13 -12.46 18.60
CA ASN A 171 -5.16 -12.71 19.61
C ASN A 171 -4.64 -13.57 20.77
N ASN A 172 -3.98 -14.67 20.43
CA ASN A 172 -3.43 -15.61 21.39
C ASN A 172 -2.01 -16.00 20.96
N PRO A 173 -0.97 -15.49 21.67
CA PRO A 173 0.42 -15.82 21.35
C PRO A 173 0.76 -17.30 21.52
N ASP A 174 0.01 -18.03 22.38
CA ASP A 174 0.25 -19.44 22.67
C ASP A 174 -0.36 -20.38 21.62
N SER A 175 -1.18 -19.84 20.70
CA SER A 175 -1.87 -20.63 19.68
C SER A 175 -2.03 -19.83 18.40
N ILE A 176 -0.99 -19.81 17.58
CA ILE A 176 -1.01 -19.16 16.26
C ILE A 176 -1.27 -20.24 15.21
N THR A 177 -2.36 -20.09 14.46
CA THR A 177 -2.64 -20.95 13.30
C THR A 177 -2.10 -20.29 12.05
N VAL A 178 -1.26 -21.01 11.32
CA VAL A 178 -0.73 -20.58 10.02
C VAL A 178 -1.38 -21.42 8.93
N ASP A 179 -2.09 -20.78 8.02
CA ASP A 179 -2.70 -21.44 6.86
C ASP A 179 -2.13 -20.84 5.57
N GLN A 180 -1.36 -21.63 4.82
CA GLN A 180 -0.67 -21.21 3.59
C GLN A 180 0.18 -19.91 3.74
N GLY A 181 0.69 -19.68 4.94
CA GLY A 181 1.43 -18.45 5.27
C GLY A 181 0.54 -17.26 5.66
N LEU A 182 -0.75 -17.48 5.83
CA LEU A 182 -1.69 -16.49 6.35
C LEU A 182 -1.91 -16.72 7.84
N ILE A 183 -1.87 -15.63 8.62
CA ILE A 183 -2.24 -15.64 10.05
C ILE A 183 -3.28 -14.55 10.31
N GLU A 184 -4.13 -14.76 11.31
CA GLU A 184 -5.05 -13.74 11.81
C GLU A 184 -4.37 -12.94 12.91
N LEU A 185 -4.43 -11.61 12.81
CA LEU A 185 -3.89 -10.66 13.77
C LEU A 185 -5.01 -9.80 14.37
N THR A 186 -4.71 -9.14 15.48
CA THR A 186 -5.53 -8.00 15.94
C THR A 186 -5.01 -6.69 15.36
N HIS A 187 -3.69 -6.56 15.24
CA HIS A 187 -3.05 -5.34 14.76
C HIS A 187 -1.86 -5.67 13.87
N ALA A 188 -1.74 -4.95 12.77
CA ALA A 188 -0.65 -5.03 11.82
C ALA A 188 -0.13 -3.62 11.46
N PRO A 189 1.15 -3.48 11.09
CA PRO A 189 1.69 -2.21 10.64
C PRO A 189 1.20 -1.88 9.22
N THR A 190 1.02 -0.60 8.91
CA THR A 190 0.49 -0.14 7.63
C THR A 190 1.52 0.06 6.54
N GLY A 191 2.81 -0.05 6.83
CA GLY A 191 3.88 0.19 5.84
C GLY A 191 3.91 -0.79 4.66
N CYS A 192 3.17 -1.92 4.74
CA CYS A 192 2.80 -2.77 3.61
C CYS A 192 1.45 -3.40 3.91
N MET A 193 0.36 -2.71 3.59
CA MET A 193 -1.00 -3.14 3.92
C MET A 193 -1.96 -2.88 2.77
N LEU A 194 -2.66 -3.94 2.36
CA LEU A 194 -3.71 -3.92 1.34
C LEU A 194 -5.08 -3.92 2.02
N ILE A 195 -5.92 -2.96 1.67
CA ILE A 195 -7.24 -2.74 2.28
C ILE A 195 -8.28 -2.61 1.17
N LYS A 196 -9.36 -3.40 1.27
CA LYS A 196 -10.48 -3.28 0.35
C LYS A 196 -11.26 -1.97 0.56
N ARG A 197 -11.81 -1.42 -0.49
CA ARG A 197 -12.65 -0.21 -0.46
C ARG A 197 -13.81 -0.30 0.53
N ASN A 198 -14.50 -1.44 0.55
CA ASN A 198 -15.65 -1.68 1.43
C ASN A 198 -15.31 -1.56 2.93
N VAL A 199 -14.04 -1.75 3.32
CA VAL A 199 -13.59 -1.52 4.72
C VAL A 199 -13.79 -0.07 5.11
N PHE A 200 -13.31 0.86 4.27
CA PHE A 200 -13.45 2.29 4.53
C PHE A 200 -14.93 2.71 4.51
N GLU A 201 -15.69 2.25 3.53
CA GLU A 201 -17.13 2.54 3.43
C GLU A 201 -17.88 2.06 4.67
N LYS A 202 -17.57 0.88 5.19
CA LYS A 202 -18.15 0.34 6.41
C LYS A 202 -17.71 1.16 7.64
N MET A 203 -16.42 1.47 7.76
CA MET A 203 -15.90 2.26 8.88
C MET A 203 -16.50 3.66 8.92
N ILE A 204 -16.65 4.35 7.80
CA ILE A 204 -17.27 5.67 7.70
C ILE A 204 -18.72 5.61 8.22
N LYS A 205 -19.46 4.57 7.86
CA LYS A 205 -20.83 4.37 8.31
C LYS A 205 -20.93 4.16 9.82
N GLU A 206 -19.99 3.40 10.40
CA GLU A 206 -20.00 3.08 11.83
C GLU A 206 -19.39 4.18 12.69
N TYR A 207 -18.51 5.02 12.12
CA TYR A 207 -17.82 6.11 12.80
C TYR A 207 -18.08 7.50 12.15
N PRO A 208 -19.34 7.92 11.98
CA PRO A 208 -19.66 9.20 11.32
C PRO A 208 -19.07 10.41 12.06
N HIS A 209 -18.84 10.30 13.37
CA HIS A 209 -18.26 11.36 14.19
C HIS A 209 -16.75 11.61 13.93
N LEU A 210 -16.09 10.75 13.12
CA LEU A 210 -14.70 10.94 12.70
C LEU A 210 -14.56 11.79 11.44
N GLU A 211 -15.66 12.32 10.90
CA GLU A 211 -15.64 13.17 9.72
C GLU A 211 -14.87 14.47 9.99
N ILE A 212 -14.04 14.88 9.01
CA ILE A 212 -13.21 16.08 9.07
C ILE A 212 -13.74 17.10 8.05
N PHE A 213 -14.23 18.22 8.53
CA PHE A 213 -14.78 19.29 7.68
C PHE A 213 -13.77 20.37 7.33
N GLN A 214 -12.72 20.53 8.13
CA GLN A 214 -11.76 21.59 7.89
C GLN A 214 -10.90 21.28 6.66
N PRO A 215 -10.54 22.30 5.86
CA PRO A 215 -9.56 22.13 4.80
C PRO A 215 -8.19 21.78 5.37
N THR A 216 -7.40 21.08 4.58
CA THR A 216 -6.00 20.79 4.87
C THR A 216 -5.08 21.49 3.85
N ILE A 217 -3.84 21.72 4.23
CA ILE A 217 -2.86 22.31 3.31
C ILE A 217 -2.08 21.18 2.63
N ILE A 218 -2.16 21.14 1.31
CA ILE A 218 -1.40 20.19 0.47
C ILE A 218 -0.57 21.03 -0.51
N ASN A 219 0.76 20.86 -0.48
CA ASN A 219 1.70 21.61 -1.33
C ASN A 219 1.56 23.15 -1.28
N GLY A 220 1.06 23.66 -0.15
CA GLY A 220 0.85 25.11 0.05
C GLY A 220 -0.56 25.60 -0.28
N ASP A 221 -1.39 24.77 -0.88
CA ASP A 221 -2.78 25.09 -1.20
C ASP A 221 -3.75 24.55 -0.15
N GLU A 222 -4.79 25.33 0.16
CA GLU A 222 -5.88 24.90 1.03
C GLU A 222 -6.83 24.00 0.24
N VAL A 223 -6.90 22.73 0.62
CA VAL A 223 -7.71 21.70 -0.06
C VAL A 223 -8.74 21.14 0.89
N LYS A 224 -10.02 21.25 0.48
CA LYS A 224 -11.13 20.55 1.14
C LYS A 224 -11.45 19.29 0.33
N LYS A 225 -11.39 18.13 0.98
CA LYS A 225 -11.77 16.86 0.37
C LYS A 225 -13.05 16.32 0.97
N GLU A 226 -13.92 15.79 0.13
CA GLU A 226 -15.05 14.97 0.55
C GLU A 226 -14.56 13.63 1.09
N ASN A 227 -15.39 12.93 1.84
CA ASN A 227 -15.07 11.63 2.45
C ASN A 227 -13.76 11.64 3.27
N MET A 228 -13.45 12.78 3.89
CA MET A 228 -12.29 12.91 4.76
C MET A 228 -12.68 12.49 6.19
N TYR A 229 -12.14 11.36 6.65
CA TYR A 229 -12.42 10.80 7.98
C TYR A 229 -11.13 10.49 8.72
N ASN A 230 -11.12 10.70 10.04
CA ASN A 230 -9.96 10.47 10.90
C ASN A 230 -9.81 8.98 11.30
N LEU A 231 -9.80 8.08 10.30
CA LEU A 231 -9.75 6.63 10.49
C LEU A 231 -8.40 6.15 11.03
N PHE A 232 -7.33 6.87 10.68
CA PHE A 232 -5.96 6.60 11.11
C PHE A 232 -5.50 7.50 12.26
N ASP A 233 -6.43 7.97 13.12
CA ASP A 233 -6.02 8.65 14.33
C ASP A 233 -5.46 7.69 15.37
N THR A 234 -4.57 8.19 16.19
CA THR A 234 -4.10 7.47 17.38
C THR A 234 -5.25 7.22 18.35
N LEU A 235 -5.16 6.17 19.14
CA LEU A 235 -6.15 5.87 20.17
C LEU A 235 -5.50 5.90 21.55
N HIS A 236 -6.12 6.63 22.46
CA HIS A 236 -5.80 6.58 23.88
C HIS A 236 -7.02 6.09 24.64
N ASP A 237 -6.91 4.91 25.25
CA ASP A 237 -7.93 4.38 26.14
C ASP A 237 -7.73 4.96 27.56
N PRO A 238 -8.63 5.79 28.04
CA PRO A 238 -8.46 6.46 29.33
C PRO A 238 -8.61 5.51 30.53
N VAL A 239 -9.23 4.34 30.34
CA VAL A 239 -9.45 3.34 31.40
C VAL A 239 -8.23 2.44 31.53
N THR A 240 -7.83 1.80 30.45
CA THR A 240 -6.70 0.86 30.43
C THR A 240 -5.34 1.55 30.30
N LYS A 241 -5.31 2.87 30.03
CA LYS A 241 -4.12 3.69 29.76
C LYS A 241 -3.30 3.20 28.56
N ARG A 242 -3.92 2.42 27.67
CA ARG A 242 -3.28 1.97 26.44
C ARG A 242 -3.26 3.08 25.41
N TYR A 243 -2.14 3.16 24.69
CA TYR A 243 -1.97 4.05 23.55
C TYR A 243 -1.66 3.23 22.32
N PHE A 244 -2.35 3.50 21.23
CA PHE A 244 -2.14 2.89 19.93
C PHE A 244 -1.72 3.98 18.93
N GLY A 245 -0.66 3.72 18.18
CA GLY A 245 -0.30 4.49 16.99
C GLY A 245 -1.40 4.43 15.93
N GLU A 246 -1.23 5.15 14.85
CA GLU A 246 -2.26 5.30 13.81
C GLU A 246 -2.63 3.97 13.13
N ASP A 247 -1.63 3.12 12.90
CA ASP A 247 -1.79 1.79 12.31
C ASP A 247 -2.60 0.85 13.21
N PHE A 248 -2.23 0.79 14.48
CA PHE A 248 -2.94 0.00 15.47
C PHE A 248 -4.31 0.61 15.82
N GLY A 249 -4.43 1.94 15.78
CA GLY A 249 -5.68 2.64 15.95
C GLY A 249 -6.68 2.30 14.84
N PHE A 250 -6.23 2.26 13.60
CA PHE A 250 -7.05 1.81 12.47
C PHE A 250 -7.49 0.35 12.64
N CYS A 251 -6.53 -0.54 12.94
CA CYS A 251 -6.83 -1.97 13.14
C CYS A 251 -7.84 -2.16 14.28
N GLN A 252 -7.69 -1.44 15.40
CA GLN A 252 -8.60 -1.55 16.54
C GLN A 252 -10.02 -1.13 16.15
N ARG A 253 -10.20 0.03 15.46
CA ARG A 253 -11.51 0.47 14.97
C ARG A 253 -12.15 -0.57 14.04
N TRP A 254 -11.35 -1.18 13.16
CA TRP A 254 -11.85 -2.22 12.26
C TRP A 254 -12.30 -3.48 13.01
N VAL A 255 -11.53 -3.92 14.00
CA VAL A 255 -11.86 -5.09 14.84
C VAL A 255 -13.08 -4.81 15.72
N ASP A 256 -13.22 -3.60 16.27
CA ASP A 256 -14.35 -3.22 17.13
C ASP A 256 -15.71 -3.32 16.42
N ILE A 257 -15.73 -3.18 15.09
CA ILE A 257 -16.94 -3.34 14.26
C ILE A 257 -17.06 -4.74 13.64
N GLY A 258 -16.30 -5.72 14.16
CA GLY A 258 -16.36 -7.12 13.75
C GLY A 258 -15.50 -7.47 12.54
N GLY A 259 -14.60 -6.57 12.13
CA GLY A 259 -13.62 -6.84 11.09
C GLY A 259 -12.48 -7.74 11.55
N LYS A 260 -11.72 -8.27 10.60
CA LYS A 260 -10.55 -9.10 10.85
C LYS A 260 -9.35 -8.53 10.13
N VAL A 261 -8.19 -8.64 10.76
CA VAL A 261 -6.89 -8.25 10.20
C VAL A 261 -6.06 -9.49 9.97
N TYR A 262 -5.43 -9.59 8.81
CA TYR A 262 -4.59 -10.72 8.44
C TYR A 262 -3.18 -10.28 8.10
N ALA A 263 -2.24 -11.22 8.18
CA ALA A 263 -0.89 -11.03 7.67
C ALA A 263 -0.46 -12.22 6.83
N TYR A 264 0.21 -11.91 5.71
CA TYR A 264 0.97 -12.89 4.94
C TYR A 264 2.43 -12.85 5.40
N ILE A 265 2.98 -13.99 5.81
CA ILE A 265 4.23 -14.06 6.57
C ILE A 265 5.35 -14.85 5.90
N ASN A 266 5.12 -15.44 4.71
CA ASN A 266 6.09 -16.32 4.08
C ASN A 266 7.16 -15.59 3.27
N ASP A 267 6.89 -14.36 2.82
CA ASP A 267 7.80 -13.63 1.95
C ASP A 267 8.66 -12.64 2.75
N TYR A 268 9.89 -12.43 2.27
CA TYR A 268 10.77 -11.41 2.83
C TYR A 268 10.31 -10.02 2.40
N ILE A 269 10.46 -9.09 3.33
CA ILE A 269 10.23 -7.66 3.12
C ILE A 269 11.37 -6.88 3.78
N THR A 270 11.81 -5.79 3.17
CA THR A 270 12.94 -5.00 3.68
C THR A 270 12.46 -3.63 4.15
N HIS A 271 12.79 -3.28 5.38
CA HIS A 271 12.61 -1.95 5.93
C HIS A 271 13.95 -1.21 5.87
N VAL A 272 14.04 -0.27 4.93
CA VAL A 272 15.28 0.44 4.62
C VAL A 272 15.51 1.57 5.63
N GLY A 273 16.72 1.68 6.13
CA GLY A 273 17.18 2.73 7.03
C GLY A 273 18.67 2.95 6.81
N GLU A 274 19.41 3.38 7.84
CA GLU A 274 20.87 3.38 7.81
C GLU A 274 21.42 1.95 7.63
N TYR A 275 20.63 0.96 8.04
CA TYR A 275 20.85 -0.46 7.79
C TYR A 275 19.59 -1.04 7.14
N SER A 276 19.75 -2.01 6.23
CA SER A 276 18.61 -2.70 5.59
C SER A 276 18.13 -3.85 6.47
N TYR A 277 17.02 -3.68 7.13
CA TYR A 277 16.40 -4.69 7.99
C TYR A 277 15.49 -5.58 7.12
N CYS A 278 16.03 -6.72 6.67
CA CYS A 278 15.30 -7.66 5.81
C CYS A 278 14.93 -8.90 6.62
N GLY A 279 13.66 -9.20 6.72
CA GLY A 279 13.17 -10.33 7.48
C GLY A 279 11.84 -10.85 6.97
N ARG A 280 11.51 -12.03 7.43
CA ARG A 280 10.25 -12.70 7.21
C ARG A 280 9.68 -13.07 8.58
N PHE A 281 8.45 -12.67 8.86
CA PHE A 281 7.86 -12.88 10.19
C PHE A 281 7.75 -14.37 10.55
N LYS A 282 7.61 -15.24 9.55
CA LYS A 282 7.65 -16.70 9.77
C LYS A 282 8.92 -17.15 10.52
N ASP A 283 10.08 -16.54 10.22
CA ASP A 283 11.34 -16.89 10.88
C ASP A 283 11.35 -16.53 12.37
N ASP A 284 10.43 -15.67 12.81
CA ASP A 284 10.24 -15.27 14.20
C ASP A 284 9.34 -16.22 14.99
N LEU A 285 8.50 -17.00 14.28
CA LEU A 285 7.59 -18.00 14.86
C LEU A 285 8.24 -19.38 15.04
N GLU A 286 9.34 -19.68 14.34
CA GLU A 286 10.14 -20.90 14.44
C GLU A 286 11.16 -20.78 15.59
#